data_3d63b7fdebe9e94a81b213a9ab5b52d4
#
_entry.id   3d63b7fdebe9e94a81b213a9ab5b52d4
#
_cell.length_a   1.000
_cell.length_b   1.000
_cell.length_c   1.000
_cell.angle_alpha   90.00
_cell.angle_beta   90.00
_cell.angle_gamma   90.00
#
_symmetry.space_group_name_H-M   'P 1'
#
loop_
_entity.id
_entity.type
_entity.pdbx_description
1 polymer ?
#
loop_
_entity_poly.entity_id
_entity_poly.type
_entity_poly.pdbx_seq_one_letter_code
_entity_poly.pdbx_strand_id
1 'polypeptide(L)'
;PRSSISRNTNTTSTKETSSDIGNNTATSFDLSSIPDFNGSDPYCIVNDNQPYFTDDEYTTDAFENYSELDSFGRCGVAYANICQELMPTEKRGNIGMVKPTGWHTVKYDGVDGKYLYNRCHLIGFQLAGENANEKNLITGTRYLNVDGMLPFENMVADYVKETNHHVLYRVTPIFEEDNLLASGVLMESASVEDDEIRFNVYVYNVQPDVNIDYATGNSWQYIDYATGDNSWQ
;
A
#
# COMPACT_ATOMS: atom_id res chain seq x y z
N PRO A 1 57.42 48.13 16.67
CA PRO A 1 56.57 47.55 15.69
C PRO A 1 56.59 46.04 15.86
N ARG A 2 55.50 45.49 16.31
CA ARG A 2 55.34 44.04 16.54
C ARG A 2 54.24 43.54 15.62
N SER A 3 54.59 42.59 14.78
CA SER A 3 53.72 41.79 13.96
C SER A 3 52.97 40.77 14.81
N SER A 4 51.68 40.70 14.73
CA SER A 4 50.83 39.65 15.32
C SER A 4 50.49 38.59 14.28
N ILE A 5 50.88 37.38 14.56
CA ILE A 5 50.60 36.19 13.76
C ILE A 5 49.25 35.65 14.21
N SER A 6 48.28 35.55 13.27
CA SER A 6 47.02 34.91 13.50
C SER A 6 47.17 33.41 13.22
N ARG A 7 46.79 32.55 14.18
CA ARG A 7 46.76 31.08 14.02
C ARG A 7 45.36 30.69 13.54
N ASN A 8 45.32 30.09 12.37
CA ASN A 8 44.15 29.38 11.85
C ASN A 8 44.09 28.02 12.55
N THR A 9 43.01 27.74 13.27
CA THR A 9 42.68 26.39 13.78
C THR A 9 41.66 25.79 12.86
N ASN A 10 42.08 24.84 12.02
CA ASN A 10 41.18 23.96 11.27
C ASN A 10 40.53 22.94 12.23
N THR A 11 39.26 23.05 12.47
CA THR A 11 38.46 22.05 13.14
C THR A 11 37.88 21.12 12.05
N THR A 12 38.45 19.94 11.93
CA THR A 12 37.94 18.85 11.09
C THR A 12 36.68 18.28 11.76
N SER A 13 35.53 18.56 11.25
CA SER A 13 34.26 17.91 11.66
C SER A 13 34.19 16.54 10.99
N THR A 14 34.37 15.50 11.76
CA THR A 14 34.06 14.11 11.34
C THR A 14 32.55 13.97 11.23
N LYS A 15 32.07 13.80 10.00
CA LYS A 15 30.70 13.40 9.71
C LYS A 15 30.55 11.93 10.10
N GLU A 16 29.81 11.68 11.16
CA GLU A 16 29.31 10.32 11.46
C GLU A 16 28.28 9.98 10.39
N THR A 17 28.59 8.98 9.57
CA THR A 17 27.63 8.33 8.69
C THR A 17 26.77 7.39 9.53
N SER A 18 25.60 7.88 9.95
CA SER A 18 24.53 6.98 10.37
C SER A 18 24.06 6.24 9.13
N SER A 19 24.23 4.91 9.15
CA SER A 19 23.61 4.02 8.17
C SER A 19 22.10 4.02 8.41
N ASP A 20 21.35 4.90 7.74
CA ASP A 20 19.92 4.76 7.57
C ASP A 20 19.69 3.48 6.75
N ILE A 21 19.15 2.46 7.42
CA ILE A 21 18.53 1.32 6.77
C ILE A 21 17.26 1.87 6.12
N GLY A 22 17.34 2.08 4.80
CA GLY A 22 16.37 2.84 4.04
C GLY A 22 14.96 2.27 4.15
N ASN A 23 14.03 3.10 4.57
CA ASN A 23 12.65 3.04 4.14
C ASN A 23 12.65 3.16 2.60
N ASN A 24 12.39 2.07 1.93
CA ASN A 24 12.21 2.04 0.47
C ASN A 24 10.82 2.62 0.13
N THR A 25 10.61 3.90 0.44
CA THR A 25 9.46 4.64 -0.05
C THR A 25 9.69 4.96 -1.51
N ALA A 26 8.65 4.92 -2.33
CA ALA A 26 8.67 5.42 -3.69
C ALA A 26 9.36 6.80 -3.71
N THR A 27 10.54 6.89 -4.32
CA THR A 27 11.47 8.00 -4.13
C THR A 27 11.00 9.33 -4.73
N SER A 28 9.82 9.37 -5.34
CA SER A 28 9.25 10.56 -5.98
C SER A 28 7.71 10.65 -5.95
N PHE A 29 7.02 9.79 -5.19
CA PHE A 29 5.57 9.90 -5.04
C PHE A 29 5.20 11.14 -4.20
N ASP A 30 4.26 11.94 -4.71
CA ASP A 30 3.70 13.10 -4.04
C ASP A 30 2.18 12.96 -3.96
N LEU A 31 1.66 12.76 -2.75
CA LEU A 31 0.21 12.63 -2.50
C LEU A 31 -0.57 13.87 -2.97
N SER A 32 0.04 15.06 -2.91
CA SER A 32 -0.62 16.28 -3.34
C SER A 32 -0.91 16.35 -4.85
N SER A 33 -0.27 15.48 -5.64
CA SER A 33 -0.52 15.33 -7.08
C SER A 33 -1.70 14.39 -7.39
N ILE A 34 -2.20 13.65 -6.39
CA ILE A 34 -3.31 12.71 -6.58
C ILE A 34 -4.62 13.49 -6.60
N PRO A 35 -5.45 13.32 -7.65
CA PRO A 35 -6.76 13.96 -7.69
C PRO A 35 -7.69 13.39 -6.61
N ASP A 36 -8.65 14.19 -6.18
CA ASP A 36 -9.72 13.70 -5.32
C ASP A 36 -10.49 12.56 -6.00
N PHE A 37 -11.01 11.63 -5.19
CA PHE A 37 -11.85 10.55 -5.70
C PHE A 37 -13.08 11.13 -6.44
N ASN A 38 -13.26 10.73 -7.68
CA ASN A 38 -14.30 11.27 -8.55
C ASN A 38 -15.70 10.62 -8.40
N GLY A 39 -15.82 9.66 -7.46
CA GLY A 39 -17.05 8.94 -7.18
C GLY A 39 -17.21 7.60 -7.93
N SER A 40 -16.33 7.26 -8.87
CA SER A 40 -16.47 6.06 -9.70
C SER A 40 -15.18 5.26 -9.92
N ASP A 41 -14.04 5.92 -10.10
CA ASP A 41 -12.81 5.23 -10.49
C ASP A 41 -12.02 4.79 -9.24
N PRO A 42 -11.80 3.48 -9.02
CA PRO A 42 -11.18 2.99 -7.79
C PRO A 42 -9.70 3.38 -7.66
N TYR A 43 -9.08 3.83 -8.74
CA TYR A 43 -7.67 4.22 -8.77
C TYR A 43 -7.42 5.37 -9.76
N CYS A 44 -6.26 5.99 -9.64
CA CYS A 44 -5.72 6.88 -10.68
C CYS A 44 -4.30 6.44 -11.06
N ILE A 45 -3.90 6.80 -12.29
CA ILE A 45 -2.55 6.54 -12.80
C ILE A 45 -1.58 7.56 -12.19
N VAL A 46 -0.41 7.07 -11.79
CA VAL A 46 0.67 7.85 -11.21
C VAL A 46 1.88 7.79 -12.14
N ASN A 47 2.61 8.90 -12.29
CA ASN A 47 3.87 8.97 -13.04
C ASN A 47 3.79 8.35 -14.45
N ASP A 48 2.75 8.71 -15.22
CA ASP A 48 2.51 8.16 -16.57
C ASP A 48 2.56 6.61 -16.62
N ASN A 49 2.07 5.97 -15.56
CA ASN A 49 2.06 4.51 -15.37
C ASN A 49 3.47 3.87 -15.28
N GLN A 50 4.50 4.67 -14.95
CA GLN A 50 5.86 4.18 -14.79
C GLN A 50 6.17 3.98 -13.29
N PRO A 51 6.51 2.75 -12.85
CA PRO A 51 6.96 2.51 -11.48
C PRO A 51 8.29 3.22 -11.21
N TYR A 52 8.58 3.46 -9.93
CA TYR A 52 9.81 4.11 -9.47
C TYR A 52 10.93 3.10 -9.17
N PHE A 53 10.94 1.94 -9.82
CA PHE A 53 12.05 0.99 -9.69
C PHE A 53 13.29 1.52 -10.41
N THR A 54 14.44 1.33 -9.77
CA THR A 54 15.74 1.63 -10.36
C THR A 54 16.30 0.39 -11.07
N ASP A 55 17.22 0.55 -12.00
CA ASP A 55 17.77 -0.57 -12.78
C ASP A 55 18.41 -1.67 -11.91
N ASP A 56 18.94 -1.31 -10.73
CA ASP A 56 19.57 -2.23 -9.80
C ASP A 56 18.56 -3.03 -8.93
N GLU A 57 17.29 -2.67 -8.94
CA GLU A 57 16.23 -3.44 -8.30
C GLU A 57 15.78 -4.65 -9.14
N TYR A 58 16.00 -4.62 -10.47
CA TYR A 58 15.59 -5.72 -11.34
C TYR A 58 16.47 -6.94 -11.14
N THR A 59 15.88 -8.02 -10.65
CA THR A 59 16.54 -9.30 -10.34
C THR A 59 15.59 -10.47 -10.60
N THR A 60 16.15 -11.63 -10.87
CA THR A 60 15.41 -12.90 -10.92
C THR A 60 15.49 -13.68 -9.60
N ASP A 61 16.07 -13.10 -8.57
CA ASP A 61 16.07 -13.71 -7.24
C ASP A 61 14.70 -13.49 -6.57
N ALA A 62 14.10 -14.56 -6.05
CA ALA A 62 12.86 -14.48 -5.30
C ALA A 62 13.09 -13.78 -3.95
N PHE A 63 12.27 -12.81 -3.63
CA PHE A 63 12.27 -12.18 -2.31
C PHE A 63 10.89 -11.64 -1.96
N GLU A 64 10.63 -11.50 -0.66
CA GLU A 64 9.53 -10.74 -0.10
C GLU A 64 9.98 -10.02 1.17
N ASN A 65 9.62 -8.76 1.29
CA ASN A 65 9.98 -7.90 2.41
C ASN A 65 8.75 -7.10 2.88
N TYR A 66 8.58 -7.04 4.19
CA TYR A 66 7.54 -6.28 4.85
C TYR A 66 8.19 -5.35 5.87
N SER A 67 7.96 -4.05 5.72
CA SER A 67 8.48 -3.05 6.67
C SER A 67 7.97 -3.31 8.07
N GLU A 68 8.75 -2.95 9.08
CA GLU A 68 8.28 -2.95 10.46
C GLU A 68 7.09 -2.00 10.61
N LEU A 69 6.20 -2.32 11.54
CA LEU A 69 5.11 -1.42 11.90
C LEU A 69 5.68 -0.13 12.50
N ASP A 70 5.07 0.99 12.19
CA ASP A 70 5.47 2.27 12.76
C ASP A 70 5.02 2.41 14.24
N SER A 71 5.28 3.58 14.85
CA SER A 71 4.93 3.84 16.25
C SER A 71 3.42 3.84 16.54
N PHE A 72 2.57 3.94 15.52
CA PHE A 72 1.12 3.81 15.61
C PHE A 72 0.64 2.37 15.36
N GLY A 73 1.54 1.46 14.98
CA GLY A 73 1.22 0.09 14.58
C GLY A 73 0.73 -0.03 13.14
N ARG A 74 1.00 0.96 12.28
CA ARG A 74 0.60 0.98 10.86
C ARG A 74 1.62 0.25 10.01
N CYS A 75 1.15 -0.43 8.96
CA CYS A 75 2.02 -1.06 7.97
C CYS A 75 2.83 -0.02 7.19
N GLY A 76 4.07 -0.37 6.87
CA GLY A 76 4.88 0.32 5.88
C GLY A 76 4.83 -0.38 4.52
N VAL A 77 5.90 -0.22 3.74
CA VAL A 77 6.02 -0.81 2.40
C VAL A 77 6.04 -2.34 2.47
N ALA A 78 5.27 -2.99 1.60
CA ALA A 78 5.41 -4.39 1.24
C ALA A 78 6.01 -4.47 -0.16
N TYR A 79 7.11 -5.22 -0.32
CA TYR A 79 7.87 -5.30 -1.56
C TYR A 79 8.35 -6.73 -1.82
N ALA A 80 8.06 -7.25 -3.00
CA ALA A 80 8.44 -8.61 -3.39
C ALA A 80 8.81 -8.67 -4.87
N ASN A 81 9.60 -9.68 -5.22
CA ASN A 81 9.78 -10.13 -6.59
C ASN A 81 8.93 -11.39 -6.78
N ILE A 82 7.69 -11.18 -7.24
CA ILE A 82 6.69 -12.24 -7.37
C ILE A 82 7.11 -13.23 -8.45
N CYS A 83 7.14 -14.50 -8.08
CA CYS A 83 7.47 -15.62 -8.96
C CYS A 83 6.73 -16.87 -8.50
N GLN A 84 6.77 -17.95 -9.28
CA GLN A 84 6.08 -19.20 -8.92
C GLN A 84 6.53 -19.78 -7.57
N GLU A 85 7.79 -19.56 -7.17
CA GLU A 85 8.32 -20.04 -5.89
C GLU A 85 7.60 -19.42 -4.68
N LEU A 86 7.19 -18.16 -4.76
CA LEU A 86 6.47 -17.46 -3.69
C LEU A 86 4.97 -17.76 -3.68
N MET A 87 4.41 -18.20 -4.80
CA MET A 87 2.96 -18.44 -4.88
C MET A 87 2.51 -19.54 -3.92
N PRO A 88 1.28 -19.43 -3.37
CA PRO A 88 0.80 -20.35 -2.36
C PRO A 88 0.67 -21.78 -2.89
N THR A 89 1.24 -22.73 -2.16
CA THR A 89 1.04 -24.19 -2.37
C THR A 89 -0.04 -24.75 -1.47
N GLU A 90 -0.50 -23.98 -0.48
CA GLU A 90 -1.51 -24.35 0.49
C GLU A 90 -2.76 -23.47 0.38
N LYS A 91 -3.86 -23.93 0.99
CA LYS A 91 -5.09 -23.14 1.05
C LYS A 91 -4.95 -21.98 2.01
N ARG A 92 -5.54 -20.83 1.65
CA ARG A 92 -5.63 -19.66 2.51
C ARG A 92 -6.23 -20.00 3.88
N GLY A 93 -5.53 -19.62 4.93
CA GLY A 93 -5.96 -19.78 6.32
C GLY A 93 -6.85 -18.63 6.80
N ASN A 94 -7.25 -18.72 8.08
CA ASN A 94 -8.01 -17.66 8.73
C ASN A 94 -7.08 -16.50 9.13
N ILE A 95 -7.50 -15.27 8.83
CA ILE A 95 -6.79 -14.03 9.18
C ILE A 95 -7.58 -13.16 10.18
N GLY A 96 -8.69 -13.67 10.70
CA GLY A 96 -9.60 -12.91 11.59
C GLY A 96 -8.97 -12.44 12.90
N MET A 97 -7.86 -13.04 13.35
CA MET A 97 -7.14 -12.64 14.55
C MET A 97 -6.37 -11.33 14.37
N VAL A 98 -5.95 -10.99 13.17
CA VAL A 98 -5.23 -9.73 12.90
C VAL A 98 -6.25 -8.60 12.87
N LYS A 99 -5.97 -7.53 13.60
CA LYS A 99 -6.75 -6.31 13.60
C LYS A 99 -5.82 -5.15 13.25
N PRO A 100 -5.76 -4.76 11.98
CA PRO A 100 -4.96 -3.60 11.58
C PRO A 100 -5.44 -2.32 12.27
N THR A 101 -4.67 -1.25 12.20
CA THR A 101 -5.05 0.03 12.79
C THR A 101 -6.40 0.52 12.27
N GLY A 102 -7.18 1.17 13.13
CA GLY A 102 -8.51 1.68 12.78
C GLY A 102 -9.55 0.60 12.42
N TRP A 103 -9.33 -0.67 12.79
CA TRP A 103 -10.25 -1.77 12.47
C TRP A 103 -11.57 -1.66 13.20
N HIS A 104 -12.67 -1.62 12.45
CA HIS A 104 -14.05 -1.76 12.93
C HIS A 104 -14.79 -2.86 12.16
N THR A 105 -15.71 -3.54 12.84
CA THR A 105 -16.63 -4.47 12.16
C THR A 105 -17.95 -3.74 11.96
N VAL A 106 -18.12 -3.17 10.77
CA VAL A 106 -19.30 -2.38 10.40
C VAL A 106 -19.90 -2.91 9.10
N LYS A 107 -21.22 -2.78 8.96
CA LYS A 107 -21.96 -3.26 7.81
C LYS A 107 -22.84 -2.16 7.25
N TYR A 108 -22.92 -2.12 5.90
CA TYR A 108 -23.84 -1.28 5.15
C TYR A 108 -24.50 -2.10 4.05
N ASP A 109 -25.81 -1.93 3.85
CA ASP A 109 -26.56 -2.72 2.85
C ASP A 109 -26.12 -2.44 1.40
N GLY A 110 -25.63 -1.23 1.11
CA GLY A 110 -25.09 -0.86 -0.21
C GLY A 110 -23.69 -1.39 -0.53
N VAL A 111 -23.00 -2.02 0.44
CA VAL A 111 -21.67 -2.58 0.24
C VAL A 111 -21.76 -4.04 -0.19
N ASP A 112 -21.01 -4.45 -1.21
CA ASP A 112 -20.92 -5.85 -1.62
C ASP A 112 -20.43 -6.73 -0.47
N GLY A 113 -21.17 -7.80 -0.15
CA GLY A 113 -20.91 -8.64 1.02
C GLY A 113 -21.21 -7.95 2.36
N LYS A 114 -21.74 -6.73 2.35
CA LYS A 114 -22.18 -5.90 3.49
C LYS A 114 -21.07 -5.36 4.38
N TYR A 115 -19.94 -6.02 4.55
CA TYR A 115 -18.85 -5.55 5.40
C TYR A 115 -18.05 -4.43 4.72
N LEU A 116 -18.03 -3.24 5.36
CA LEU A 116 -17.26 -2.10 4.85
C LEU A 116 -15.78 -2.43 4.78
N TYR A 117 -15.22 -2.94 5.88
CA TYR A 117 -13.78 -3.18 5.97
C TYR A 117 -13.41 -4.63 5.74
N ASN A 118 -12.33 -4.81 5.01
CA ASN A 118 -11.61 -6.06 4.81
C ASN A 118 -10.23 -5.95 5.47
N ARG A 119 -9.69 -7.07 5.93
CA ARG A 119 -8.26 -7.19 6.18
C ARG A 119 -7.58 -7.32 4.83
N CYS A 120 -7.18 -6.16 4.31
CA CYS A 120 -6.67 -6.04 2.97
C CYS A 120 -5.17 -6.37 2.98
N HIS A 121 -4.76 -7.39 2.23
CA HIS A 121 -3.35 -7.65 2.02
C HIS A 121 -2.75 -6.56 1.15
N LEU A 122 -1.54 -6.11 1.47
CA LEU A 122 -0.74 -5.25 0.58
C LEU A 122 -0.21 -6.10 -0.58
N ILE A 123 0.39 -7.25 -0.30
CA ILE A 123 0.69 -8.28 -1.29
C ILE A 123 -0.31 -9.40 -1.11
N GLY A 124 -1.17 -9.62 -2.11
CA GLY A 124 -2.25 -10.60 -2.06
C GLY A 124 -1.76 -12.03 -1.79
N PHE A 125 -2.54 -12.81 -1.03
CA PHE A 125 -2.21 -14.20 -0.73
C PHE A 125 -1.89 -15.02 -1.98
N GLN A 126 -2.56 -14.78 -3.08
CA GLN A 126 -2.34 -15.48 -4.35
C GLN A 126 -0.95 -15.21 -4.97
N LEU A 127 -0.25 -14.15 -4.54
CA LEU A 127 1.04 -13.73 -5.07
C LEU A 127 2.23 -14.28 -4.27
N ALA A 128 2.14 -14.24 -2.92
CA ALA A 128 3.26 -14.59 -2.05
C ALA A 128 2.92 -15.61 -0.94
N GLY A 129 1.70 -16.14 -0.90
CA GLY A 129 1.30 -17.14 0.10
C GLY A 129 1.22 -16.62 1.55
N GLU A 130 1.55 -15.35 1.79
CA GLU A 130 1.49 -14.73 3.11
C GLU A 130 0.06 -14.62 3.63
N ASN A 131 -0.23 -15.18 4.80
CA ASN A 131 -1.59 -15.29 5.29
C ASN A 131 -1.92 -14.26 6.37
N ALA A 132 -1.51 -14.50 7.62
CA ALA A 132 -1.87 -13.70 8.79
C ALA A 132 -0.71 -12.78 9.25
N ASN A 133 0.06 -12.27 8.33
CA ASN A 133 1.15 -11.34 8.58
C ASN A 133 0.60 -9.94 8.89
N GLU A 134 0.80 -9.45 10.12
CA GLU A 134 0.31 -8.14 10.53
C GLU A 134 0.97 -6.98 9.77
N LYS A 135 2.19 -7.19 9.24
CA LYS A 135 2.93 -6.20 8.43
C LYS A 135 2.42 -6.12 6.98
N ASN A 136 1.56 -7.05 6.59
CA ASN A 136 0.97 -7.14 5.24
C ASN A 136 -0.54 -6.89 5.23
N LEU A 137 -1.14 -6.49 6.34
CA LEU A 137 -2.60 -6.33 6.46
C LEU A 137 -2.96 -4.92 6.91
N ILE A 138 -3.77 -4.22 6.13
CA ILE A 138 -4.35 -2.93 6.47
C ILE A 138 -5.88 -3.01 6.61
N THR A 139 -6.47 -2.04 7.28
CA THR A 139 -7.92 -1.81 7.22
C THR A 139 -8.26 -1.14 5.89
N GLY A 140 -8.67 -1.93 4.93
CA GLY A 140 -9.10 -1.48 3.61
C GLY A 140 -10.61 -1.61 3.43
N THR A 141 -11.20 -0.73 2.65
CA THR A 141 -12.62 -0.85 2.29
C THR A 141 -12.84 -2.06 1.36
N ARG A 142 -14.08 -2.50 1.24
CA ARG A 142 -14.45 -3.51 0.24
C ARG A 142 -14.11 -3.04 -1.16
N TYR A 143 -14.36 -1.77 -1.46
CA TYR A 143 -14.09 -1.15 -2.75
C TYR A 143 -12.59 -1.10 -3.07
N LEU A 144 -11.75 -0.62 -2.13
CA LEU A 144 -10.29 -0.69 -2.28
C LEU A 144 -9.84 -2.12 -2.62
N ASN A 145 -10.29 -3.11 -1.84
CA ASN A 145 -9.80 -4.47 -1.92
C ASN A 145 -10.22 -5.18 -3.21
N VAL A 146 -11.47 -5.02 -3.66
CA VAL A 146 -12.06 -5.82 -4.74
C VAL A 146 -12.09 -5.08 -6.06
N ASP A 147 -12.48 -3.82 -6.05
CA ASP A 147 -12.59 -3.03 -7.27
C ASP A 147 -11.25 -2.35 -7.61
N GLY A 148 -10.46 -2.02 -6.57
CA GLY A 148 -9.18 -1.34 -6.71
C GLY A 148 -8.00 -2.28 -6.89
N MET A 149 -7.63 -3.06 -5.87
CA MET A 149 -6.38 -3.82 -5.86
C MET A 149 -6.47 -5.15 -6.61
N LEU A 150 -7.55 -5.92 -6.42
CA LEU A 150 -7.69 -7.28 -6.95
C LEU A 150 -7.47 -7.41 -8.47
N PRO A 151 -7.91 -6.48 -9.34
CA PRO A 151 -7.63 -6.56 -10.78
C PRO A 151 -6.14 -6.57 -11.11
N PHE A 152 -5.33 -5.76 -10.41
CA PHE A 152 -3.87 -5.70 -10.56
C PHE A 152 -3.19 -6.95 -10.01
N GLU A 153 -3.64 -7.44 -8.85
CA GLU A 153 -3.15 -8.70 -8.29
C GLU A 153 -3.40 -9.88 -9.24
N ASN A 154 -4.60 -9.96 -9.82
CA ASN A 154 -4.94 -11.00 -10.80
C ASN A 154 -4.05 -10.92 -12.04
N MET A 155 -3.84 -9.73 -12.58
CA MET A 155 -2.96 -9.51 -13.74
C MET A 155 -1.56 -10.06 -13.47
N VAL A 156 -0.95 -9.74 -12.32
CA VAL A 156 0.38 -10.23 -11.93
C VAL A 156 0.36 -11.75 -11.71
N ALA A 157 -0.66 -12.28 -11.01
CA ALA A 157 -0.76 -13.71 -10.74
C ALA A 157 -0.89 -14.54 -12.02
N ASP A 158 -1.69 -14.08 -12.96
CA ASP A 158 -1.93 -14.79 -14.23
C ASP A 158 -0.66 -14.74 -15.09
N TYR A 159 -0.01 -13.57 -15.21
CA TYR A 159 1.24 -13.43 -15.93
C TYR A 159 2.34 -14.37 -15.39
N VAL A 160 2.56 -14.41 -14.08
CA VAL A 160 3.58 -15.30 -13.48
C VAL A 160 3.25 -16.77 -13.71
N LYS A 161 1.98 -17.18 -13.64
CA LYS A 161 1.55 -18.56 -13.92
C LYS A 161 1.77 -18.96 -15.39
N GLU A 162 1.52 -18.05 -16.31
CA GLU A 162 1.61 -18.30 -17.75
C GLU A 162 3.04 -18.32 -18.27
N THR A 163 3.88 -17.41 -17.77
CA THR A 163 5.24 -17.19 -18.27
C THR A 163 6.33 -17.83 -17.42
N ASN A 164 6.09 -18.05 -16.13
CA ASN A 164 7.10 -18.38 -15.13
C ASN A 164 8.19 -17.30 -14.98
N HIS A 165 7.88 -16.06 -15.36
CA HIS A 165 8.74 -14.89 -15.19
C HIS A 165 8.55 -14.25 -13.81
N HIS A 166 9.41 -13.27 -13.50
CA HIS A 166 9.41 -12.53 -12.24
C HIS A 166 8.75 -11.17 -12.41
N VAL A 167 8.12 -10.70 -11.34
CA VAL A 167 7.46 -9.39 -11.33
C VAL A 167 7.83 -8.65 -10.04
N LEU A 168 8.56 -7.55 -10.17
CA LEU A 168 8.72 -6.60 -9.07
C LEU A 168 7.34 -6.03 -8.72
N TYR A 169 6.95 -6.13 -7.46
CA TYR A 169 5.65 -5.70 -6.96
C TYR A 169 5.80 -5.02 -5.62
N ARG A 170 5.51 -3.73 -5.57
CA ARG A 170 5.63 -2.89 -4.36
C ARG A 170 4.31 -2.21 -4.06
N VAL A 171 3.87 -2.32 -2.81
CA VAL A 171 2.67 -1.64 -2.31
C VAL A 171 3.02 -0.81 -1.11
N THR A 172 2.75 0.49 -1.20
CA THR A 172 3.01 1.48 -0.15
C THR A 172 1.67 2.02 0.35
N PRO A 173 1.24 1.69 1.57
CA PRO A 173 0.07 2.33 2.16
C PRO A 173 0.39 3.78 2.52
N ILE A 174 -0.49 4.69 2.15
CA ILE A 174 -0.30 6.13 2.35
C ILE A 174 -1.16 6.58 3.52
N PHE A 175 -0.52 6.88 4.63
CA PHE A 175 -1.15 7.45 5.82
C PHE A 175 -0.88 8.94 5.88
N GLU A 176 -1.91 9.72 6.16
CA GLU A 176 -1.78 11.15 6.39
C GLU A 176 -1.68 11.41 7.89
N GLU A 177 -0.67 12.17 8.29
CA GLU A 177 -0.43 12.53 9.69
C GLU A 177 -0.56 11.32 10.65
N ASP A 178 -1.39 11.43 11.69
CA ASP A 178 -1.62 10.40 12.71
C ASP A 178 -2.83 9.50 12.39
N ASN A 179 -3.36 9.55 11.17
CA ASN A 179 -4.49 8.73 10.75
C ASN A 179 -4.21 7.23 10.93
N LEU A 180 -5.19 6.48 11.45
CA LEU A 180 -5.10 5.04 11.64
C LEU A 180 -5.45 4.24 10.39
N LEU A 181 -6.14 4.85 9.42
CA LEU A 181 -6.41 4.29 8.10
C LEU A 181 -5.55 4.98 7.06
N ALA A 182 -5.03 4.20 6.12
CA ALA A 182 -4.42 4.76 4.92
C ALA A 182 -5.49 5.44 4.05
N SER A 183 -5.17 6.60 3.46
CA SER A 183 -6.03 7.26 2.47
C SER A 183 -6.11 6.47 1.16
N GLY A 184 -5.11 5.66 0.89
CA GLY A 184 -5.02 4.75 -0.24
C GLY A 184 -3.72 3.97 -0.21
N VAL A 185 -3.46 3.23 -1.29
CA VAL A 185 -2.20 2.52 -1.50
C VAL A 185 -1.60 2.88 -2.85
N LEU A 186 -0.30 3.13 -2.89
CA LEU A 186 0.45 3.19 -4.14
C LEU A 186 0.86 1.77 -4.50
N MET A 187 0.43 1.30 -5.66
CA MET A 187 0.78 -0.01 -6.21
C MET A 187 1.69 0.18 -7.43
N GLU A 188 2.86 -0.43 -7.39
CA GLU A 188 3.85 -0.37 -8.45
C GLU A 188 4.23 -1.78 -8.88
N SER A 189 4.39 -1.99 -10.19
CA SER A 189 4.78 -3.29 -10.71
C SER A 189 5.53 -3.18 -12.03
N ALA A 190 6.48 -4.10 -12.25
CA ALA A 190 7.17 -4.27 -13.52
C ALA A 190 7.63 -5.73 -13.66
N SER A 191 7.39 -6.34 -14.82
CA SER A 191 8.02 -7.62 -15.18
C SER A 191 9.52 -7.45 -15.34
N VAL A 192 10.30 -8.48 -14.96
CA VAL A 192 11.76 -8.43 -14.93
C VAL A 192 12.37 -8.84 -16.27
N GLU A 193 11.85 -9.88 -16.89
CA GLU A 193 12.42 -10.45 -18.13
C GLU A 193 11.90 -9.80 -19.42
N ASP A 194 10.82 -9.01 -19.32
CA ASP A 194 10.19 -8.33 -20.45
C ASP A 194 9.46 -7.05 -19.98
N ASP A 195 8.62 -6.46 -20.83
CA ASP A 195 7.87 -5.23 -20.54
C ASP A 195 6.34 -5.47 -20.52
N GLU A 196 5.88 -6.70 -20.32
CA GLU A 196 4.44 -7.03 -20.39
C GLU A 196 3.66 -6.55 -19.18
N ILE A 197 4.25 -6.61 -17.98
CA ILE A 197 3.65 -6.04 -16.78
C ILE A 197 4.32 -4.72 -16.45
N ARG A 198 3.51 -3.66 -16.38
CA ARG A 198 3.97 -2.35 -15.95
C ARG A 198 2.79 -1.51 -15.49
N PHE A 199 2.80 -1.11 -14.21
CA PHE A 199 1.84 -0.13 -13.70
C PHE A 199 2.38 0.63 -12.50
N ASN A 200 1.85 1.83 -12.33
CA ASN A 200 2.03 2.68 -11.16
C ASN A 200 0.71 3.41 -10.92
N VAL A 201 -0.02 2.99 -9.90
CA VAL A 201 -1.37 3.46 -9.62
C VAL A 201 -1.56 3.76 -8.13
N TYR A 202 -2.31 4.83 -7.84
CA TYR A 202 -2.81 5.08 -6.50
C TYR A 202 -4.25 4.58 -6.40
N VAL A 203 -4.50 3.64 -5.51
CA VAL A 203 -5.82 3.04 -5.27
C VAL A 203 -6.42 3.66 -4.03
N TYR A 204 -7.62 4.26 -4.17
CA TYR A 204 -8.28 5.00 -3.09
C TYR A 204 -8.87 4.07 -2.03
N ASN A 205 -8.63 4.36 -0.75
CA ASN A 205 -9.28 3.64 0.36
C ASN A 205 -10.62 4.28 0.71
N VAL A 206 -11.53 4.27 -0.22
CA VAL A 206 -12.87 4.84 -0.12
C VAL A 206 -13.93 3.74 -0.27
N GLN A 207 -15.16 4.04 0.08
CA GLN A 207 -16.33 3.25 -0.29
C GLN A 207 -17.39 4.22 -0.81
N PRO A 208 -17.89 4.06 -2.06
CA PRO A 208 -18.97 4.88 -2.56
C PRO A 208 -20.14 4.95 -1.55
N ASP A 209 -20.73 6.12 -1.39
CA ASP A 209 -21.86 6.42 -0.49
C ASP A 209 -21.57 6.23 1.02
N VAL A 210 -20.32 6.01 1.42
CA VAL A 210 -19.91 5.90 2.82
C VAL A 210 -18.82 6.93 3.14
N ASN A 211 -19.01 7.68 4.20
CA ASN A 211 -17.99 8.57 4.74
C ASN A 211 -17.13 7.82 5.74
N ILE A 212 -15.83 8.07 5.70
CA ILE A 212 -14.83 7.43 6.56
C ILE A 212 -14.06 8.51 7.32
N ASP A 213 -13.96 8.36 8.62
CA ASP A 213 -13.03 9.10 9.46
C ASP A 213 -11.71 8.32 9.50
N TYR A 214 -10.73 8.76 8.72
CA TYR A 214 -9.42 8.10 8.62
C TYR A 214 -8.61 8.14 9.91
N ALA A 215 -8.86 9.11 10.77
CA ALA A 215 -8.17 9.18 12.06
C ALA A 215 -8.54 8.02 12.98
N THR A 216 -9.78 7.52 12.89
CA THR A 216 -10.30 6.50 13.83
C THR A 216 -10.79 5.21 13.18
N GLY A 217 -11.15 5.25 11.89
CA GLY A 217 -11.84 4.16 11.19
C GLY A 217 -13.37 4.16 11.40
N ASN A 218 -13.93 5.15 12.09
CA ASN A 218 -15.37 5.32 12.16
C ASN A 218 -15.94 5.66 10.79
N SER A 219 -17.19 5.30 10.56
CA SER A 219 -17.85 5.54 9.27
C SER A 219 -19.34 5.80 9.42
N TRP A 220 -19.93 6.46 8.44
CA TRP A 220 -21.35 6.74 8.38
C TRP A 220 -21.83 6.91 6.93
N GLN A 221 -23.11 6.66 6.67
CA GLN A 221 -23.76 7.01 5.40
C GLN A 221 -24.59 8.27 5.58
N TYR A 222 -24.71 9.08 4.51
CA TYR A 222 -25.71 10.12 4.48
C TYR A 222 -27.08 9.46 4.35
N ILE A 223 -27.96 9.74 5.31
CA ILE A 223 -29.37 9.39 5.17
C ILE A 223 -30.01 10.49 4.32
N ASP A 224 -30.41 10.18 3.11
CA ASP A 224 -31.23 11.09 2.32
C ASP A 224 -32.65 11.08 2.87
N TYR A 225 -32.97 12.06 3.71
CA TYR A 225 -34.32 12.22 4.29
C TYR A 225 -35.40 12.51 3.24
N ALA A 226 -35.03 12.78 1.95
CA ALA A 226 -36.00 13.05 0.89
C ALA A 226 -36.72 11.79 0.42
N THR A 227 -36.21 10.60 0.65
CA THR A 227 -36.80 9.33 0.21
C THR A 227 -37.65 8.62 1.29
N GLY A 228 -37.63 9.09 2.55
CA GLY A 228 -38.48 8.58 3.63
C GLY A 228 -38.18 7.17 4.13
N ASP A 229 -37.04 6.62 3.80
CA ASP A 229 -36.60 5.29 4.24
C ASP A 229 -35.85 5.39 5.58
N ASN A 230 -36.59 5.15 6.68
CA ASN A 230 -36.09 5.15 8.06
C ASN A 230 -35.55 3.77 8.44
N SER A 231 -34.42 3.36 7.96
CA SER A 231 -33.71 2.17 8.49
C SER A 231 -32.64 2.58 9.50
N TRP A 232 -33.05 2.81 10.73
CA TRP A 232 -32.16 2.82 11.88
C TRP A 232 -31.83 1.38 12.28
N GLN A 233 -30.58 0.96 12.18
CA GLN A 233 -30.07 -0.17 12.98
C GLN A 233 -28.72 0.20 13.58
#